data_00eab79f8c906e4e54d988c500cf1a11
#
_entry.id   00eab79f8c906e4e54d988c500cf1a11
#
_cell.length_a   1.000
_cell.length_b   1.000
_cell.length_c   1.000
_cell.angle_alpha   90.00
_cell.angle_beta   90.00
_cell.angle_gamma   90.00
#
_symmetry.space_group_name_H-M   'P 1'
#
loop_
_entity.id
_entity.type
_entity.pdbx_description
1 polymer ?
#
loop_
_entity_poly.entity_id
_entity_poly.type
_entity_poly.pdbx_seq_one_letter_code
_entity_poly.pdbx_strand_id
1 'polypeptide(L)'
;MKVSLALLTRGAAVAAAVSAVSVQAYAQAPEEFYSGKTVQFMVGYPPSGGFDAYTRVAARFIGKHIPGNSTVIVNNMPGASSLQFVRYLQSVAPKDGTQFGMFNRGLMPKSVLEPKEVGADFTKFTWIGSMNSEHSFCFTWGAKGINIIKDLGTKPITLGETSKNSGGYIYTSIFRSLNPENIKPVLGYSTTGHIWLAIERGELDGNCTLLSSIESQKPDWLPQNKIDVLVQFSETKHPSLPNVPTIFEILTSENEKKAINFLIASEQIGRPIIGPPSMQADRTATLRKAFLDMMKDPEFDEFAKKLKMDMDPLSGEKAAEIASSIQSTPPEAVELARKFME
;
A
#
# COMPACT_ATOMS: atom_id res chain seq x y z
N MET A 1 88.27 29.67 -39.81
CA MET A 1 87.88 30.14 -38.45
C MET A 1 86.40 30.09 -38.30
N LYS A 2 85.96 29.21 -37.49
CA LYS A 2 84.82 29.16 -36.60
C LYS A 2 84.40 27.74 -36.39
N VAL A 3 84.65 27.30 -35.20
CA VAL A 3 84.29 26.01 -34.63
C VAL A 3 82.84 26.08 -34.26
N SER A 4 82.07 25.04 -34.60
CA SER A 4 80.72 24.89 -34.13
C SER A 4 80.62 23.63 -33.30
N LEU A 5 80.33 23.75 -32.01
CA LEU A 5 80.24 22.69 -31.02
C LEU A 5 78.78 22.28 -30.95
N ALA A 6 78.45 21.02 -31.30
CA ALA A 6 77.17 20.47 -31.14
C ALA A 6 77.10 19.65 -29.83
N LEU A 7 76.34 20.09 -28.84
CA LEU A 7 76.07 19.33 -27.64
C LEU A 7 74.86 18.45 -27.86
N LEU A 8 75.04 17.16 -27.71
CA LEU A 8 74.01 16.13 -27.61
C LEU A 8 73.50 16.07 -26.18
N THR A 9 72.27 16.49 -25.98
CA THR A 9 71.55 16.22 -24.73
C THR A 9 70.58 15.04 -24.94
N ARG A 10 70.92 13.91 -24.36
CA ARG A 10 70.01 12.74 -24.25
C ARG A 10 69.03 13.01 -23.12
N GLY A 11 67.77 13.32 -23.43
CA GLY A 11 66.68 13.34 -22.52
C GLY A 11 66.12 11.95 -22.27
N ALA A 12 66.30 11.40 -21.10
CA ALA A 12 65.66 10.17 -20.69
C ALA A 12 64.20 10.45 -20.34
N ALA A 13 63.25 9.97 -21.15
CA ALA A 13 61.83 10.00 -20.85
C ALA A 13 61.53 8.87 -19.86
N VAL A 14 61.29 9.20 -18.59
CA VAL A 14 60.73 8.29 -17.59
C VAL A 14 59.25 8.22 -17.81
N ALA A 15 58.74 7.16 -18.44
CA ALA A 15 57.32 6.87 -18.52
C ALA A 15 56.85 6.33 -17.18
N ALA A 16 56.22 7.18 -16.35
CA ALA A 16 55.52 6.74 -15.16
C ALA A 16 54.21 6.05 -15.57
N ALA A 17 54.19 4.72 -15.58
CA ALA A 17 52.97 3.90 -15.70
C ALA A 17 52.17 4.05 -14.40
N VAL A 18 51.21 4.94 -14.39
CA VAL A 18 50.15 5.01 -13.32
C VAL A 18 49.24 3.83 -13.55
N SER A 19 49.50 2.74 -12.85
CA SER A 19 48.55 1.60 -12.73
C SER A 19 47.33 2.09 -11.99
N ALA A 20 46.25 2.44 -12.71
CA ALA A 20 44.93 2.64 -12.14
C ALA A 20 44.47 1.33 -11.55
N VAL A 21 44.67 1.11 -10.27
CA VAL A 21 44.03 0.03 -9.53
C VAL A 21 42.57 0.40 -9.45
N SER A 22 41.78 -0.19 -10.37
CA SER A 22 40.32 -0.16 -10.26
C SER A 22 39.94 -0.90 -8.99
N VAL A 23 39.67 -0.16 -7.89
CA VAL A 23 39.03 -0.71 -6.71
C VAL A 23 37.62 -1.08 -7.13
N GLN A 24 37.43 -2.30 -7.59
CA GLN A 24 36.08 -2.87 -7.69
C GLN A 24 35.54 -2.91 -6.23
N ALA A 25 34.64 -2.02 -5.94
CA ALA A 25 33.85 -2.12 -4.72
C ALA A 25 33.04 -3.43 -4.85
N TYR A 26 33.55 -4.52 -4.28
CA TYR A 26 32.78 -5.74 -4.12
C TYR A 26 31.59 -5.38 -3.22
N ALA A 27 30.39 -5.40 -3.79
CA ALA A 27 29.19 -5.32 -2.99
C ALA A 27 29.24 -6.46 -1.96
N GLN A 28 29.21 -6.10 -0.67
CA GLN A 28 29.23 -7.08 0.42
C GLN A 28 28.09 -8.08 0.23
N ALA A 29 28.37 -9.39 0.32
CA ALA A 29 27.35 -10.41 0.18
C ALA A 29 26.16 -10.14 1.16
N PRO A 30 24.90 -10.39 0.74
CA PRO A 30 23.75 -10.11 1.60
C PRO A 30 23.84 -10.71 3.00
N GLU A 31 24.36 -11.92 3.13
CA GLU A 31 24.57 -12.59 4.43
C GLU A 31 25.54 -11.84 5.32
N GLU A 32 26.67 -11.41 4.80
CA GLU A 32 27.64 -10.60 5.56
C GLU A 32 27.05 -9.24 5.92
N PHE A 33 26.26 -8.64 5.02
CA PHE A 33 25.66 -7.33 5.26
C PHE A 33 24.62 -7.37 6.38
N TYR A 34 23.69 -8.34 6.36
CA TYR A 34 22.59 -8.38 7.32
C TYR A 34 22.96 -9.04 8.66
N SER A 35 24.08 -9.78 8.74
CA SER A 35 24.51 -10.44 9.96
C SER A 35 24.72 -9.44 11.10
N GLY A 36 24.04 -9.67 12.23
CA GLY A 36 24.10 -8.80 13.42
C GLY A 36 23.44 -7.43 13.26
N LYS A 37 22.80 -7.13 12.11
CA LYS A 37 22.07 -5.88 11.91
C LYS A 37 20.63 -5.94 12.40
N THR A 38 20.15 -4.78 12.83
CA THR A 38 18.75 -4.55 13.09
C THR A 38 18.11 -3.93 11.85
N VAL A 39 17.07 -4.57 11.33
CA VAL A 39 16.25 -4.08 10.23
C VAL A 39 14.99 -3.43 10.79
N GLN A 40 14.60 -2.29 10.25
CA GLN A 40 13.42 -1.56 10.70
C GLN A 40 12.26 -1.80 9.72
N PHE A 41 11.22 -2.49 10.17
CA PHE A 41 9.98 -2.60 9.44
C PHE A 41 9.05 -1.46 9.89
N MET A 42 8.98 -0.43 9.07
CA MET A 42 8.22 0.78 9.35
C MET A 42 6.73 0.58 9.06
N VAL A 43 5.88 1.32 9.76
CA VAL A 43 4.45 1.37 9.43
C VAL A 43 3.94 2.80 9.50
N GLY A 44 3.30 3.27 8.42
CA GLY A 44 2.80 4.65 8.30
C GLY A 44 1.56 4.95 9.15
N TYR A 45 1.27 4.14 10.17
CA TYR A 45 0.10 4.26 11.04
C TYR A 45 0.47 4.14 12.52
N PRO A 46 -0.40 4.65 13.43
CA PRO A 46 -0.22 4.43 14.86
C PRO A 46 -0.37 2.94 15.23
N PRO A 47 0.10 2.54 16.42
CA PRO A 47 -0.13 1.19 16.95
C PRO A 47 -1.62 0.82 17.02
N SER A 48 -1.91 -0.47 16.98
CA SER A 48 -3.26 -1.07 17.16
C SER A 48 -4.22 -0.95 15.98
N GLY A 49 -3.75 -0.60 14.77
CA GLY A 49 -4.55 -0.67 13.53
C GLY A 49 -4.22 -1.90 12.68
N GLY A 50 -5.02 -2.16 11.64
CA GLY A 50 -4.80 -3.30 10.75
C GLY A 50 -3.41 -3.30 10.10
N PHE A 51 -2.90 -2.16 9.62
CA PHE A 51 -1.54 -2.05 9.10
C PHE A 51 -0.47 -2.39 10.14
N ASP A 52 -0.63 -1.92 11.38
CA ASP A 52 0.29 -2.21 12.47
C ASP A 52 0.28 -3.71 12.82
N ALA A 53 -0.89 -4.33 12.88
CA ALA A 53 -1.04 -5.75 13.17
C ALA A 53 -0.33 -6.62 12.11
N TYR A 54 -0.58 -6.36 10.82
CA TYR A 54 0.09 -7.06 9.72
C TYR A 54 1.60 -6.85 9.74
N THR A 55 2.07 -5.60 10.00
CA THR A 55 3.49 -5.31 10.09
C THR A 55 4.16 -6.08 11.24
N ARG A 56 3.53 -6.17 12.42
CA ARG A 56 4.08 -6.90 13.57
C ARG A 56 4.14 -8.40 13.33
N VAL A 57 3.12 -8.96 12.68
CA VAL A 57 3.13 -10.38 12.30
C VAL A 57 4.25 -10.64 11.29
N ALA A 58 4.36 -9.84 10.24
CA ALA A 58 5.45 -10.00 9.26
C ALA A 58 6.83 -9.81 9.90
N ALA A 59 7.02 -8.80 10.74
CA ALA A 59 8.31 -8.53 11.41
C ALA A 59 8.77 -9.70 12.29
N ARG A 60 7.83 -10.41 12.93
CA ARG A 60 8.15 -11.58 13.76
C ARG A 60 8.77 -12.73 12.97
N PHE A 61 8.41 -12.88 11.69
CA PHE A 61 8.82 -14.03 10.90
C PHE A 61 9.85 -13.71 9.82
N ILE A 62 9.80 -12.52 9.20
CA ILE A 62 10.64 -12.20 8.03
C ILE A 62 12.14 -12.25 8.36
N GLY A 63 12.52 -11.94 9.59
CA GLY A 63 13.93 -11.89 10.01
C GLY A 63 14.68 -13.21 9.83
N LYS A 64 14.03 -14.36 10.04
CA LYS A 64 14.63 -15.68 9.83
C LYS A 64 14.84 -16.02 8.33
N HIS A 65 14.17 -15.32 7.43
CA HIS A 65 14.31 -15.47 5.99
C HIS A 65 15.28 -14.46 5.37
N ILE A 66 15.68 -13.44 6.12
CA ILE A 66 16.76 -12.53 5.71
C ILE A 66 18.09 -13.21 6.04
N PRO A 67 19.03 -13.33 5.06
CA PRO A 67 20.34 -13.92 5.31
C PRO A 67 21.03 -13.29 6.52
N GLY A 68 21.64 -14.10 7.38
CA GLY A 68 22.27 -13.63 8.62
C GLY A 68 21.31 -13.48 9.80
N ASN A 69 20.05 -13.93 9.71
CA ASN A 69 19.06 -13.93 10.78
C ASN A 69 18.92 -12.56 11.48
N SER A 70 18.61 -11.54 10.70
CA SER A 70 18.50 -10.17 11.21
C SER A 70 17.39 -10.01 12.23
N THR A 71 17.66 -9.23 13.27
CA THR A 71 16.60 -8.75 14.18
C THR A 71 15.73 -7.73 13.43
N VAL A 72 14.42 -7.97 13.39
CA VAL A 72 13.47 -7.03 12.77
C VAL A 72 12.64 -6.35 13.84
N ILE A 73 12.67 -5.02 13.88
CA ILE A 73 11.89 -4.21 14.82
C ILE A 73 10.83 -3.40 14.08
N VAL A 74 9.67 -3.20 14.70
CA VAL A 74 8.58 -2.38 14.14
C VAL A 74 8.67 -0.96 14.67
N ASN A 75 8.68 0.01 13.74
CA ASN A 75 8.63 1.43 14.04
C ASN A 75 7.40 2.09 13.42
N ASN A 76 6.58 2.72 14.25
CA ASN A 76 5.40 3.47 13.79
C ASN A 76 5.79 4.91 13.42
N MET A 77 5.41 5.34 12.22
CA MET A 77 5.57 6.72 11.75
C MET A 77 4.22 7.23 11.20
N PRO A 78 3.25 7.53 12.09
CA PRO A 78 1.95 8.01 11.67
C PRO A 78 2.01 9.46 11.17
N GLY A 79 1.03 9.84 10.35
CA GLY A 79 0.85 11.21 9.89
C GLY A 79 0.28 11.27 8.48
N ALA A 80 -0.76 12.08 8.30
CA ALA A 80 -1.45 12.30 7.02
C ALA A 80 -1.73 11.01 6.25
N SER A 81 -2.32 10.01 6.90
CA SER A 81 -2.63 8.69 6.33
C SER A 81 -1.42 8.01 5.66
N SER A 82 -0.29 7.93 6.36
CA SER A 82 1.01 7.41 5.91
C SER A 82 1.85 8.32 5.02
N LEU A 83 1.38 9.49 4.63
CA LEU A 83 2.13 10.39 3.75
C LEU A 83 3.47 10.82 4.37
N GLN A 84 3.50 11.04 5.68
CA GLN A 84 4.75 11.35 6.40
C GLN A 84 5.78 10.24 6.24
N PHE A 85 5.38 8.98 6.41
CA PHE A 85 6.25 7.82 6.22
C PHE A 85 6.74 7.71 4.76
N VAL A 86 5.84 7.85 3.78
CA VAL A 86 6.20 7.78 2.35
C VAL A 86 7.23 8.85 1.99
N ARG A 87 7.06 10.08 2.46
CA ARG A 87 8.03 11.17 2.24
C ARG A 87 9.37 10.92 2.94
N TYR A 88 9.35 10.38 4.15
CA TYR A 88 10.56 9.94 4.84
C TYR A 88 11.31 8.89 4.04
N LEU A 89 10.60 7.85 3.59
CA LEU A 89 11.18 6.76 2.82
C LEU A 89 11.79 7.25 1.49
N GLN A 90 11.12 8.21 0.84
CA GLN A 90 11.58 8.80 -0.41
C GLN A 90 12.88 9.62 -0.25
N SER A 91 13.01 10.38 0.84
CA SER A 91 14.00 11.47 0.91
C SER A 91 15.08 11.28 1.98
N VAL A 92 14.82 10.48 3.02
CA VAL A 92 15.66 10.40 4.24
C VAL A 92 16.16 8.99 4.50
N ALA A 93 15.33 7.97 4.29
CA ALA A 93 15.67 6.60 4.62
C ALA A 93 16.92 6.08 3.90
N PRO A 94 17.79 5.30 4.57
CA PRO A 94 18.94 4.67 3.95
C PRO A 94 18.49 3.70 2.85
N LYS A 95 19.24 3.70 1.74
CA LYS A 95 18.94 2.87 0.54
C LYS A 95 19.59 1.49 0.57
N ASP A 96 20.05 1.08 1.74
CA ASP A 96 20.86 -0.13 1.95
C ASP A 96 20.03 -1.38 2.29
N GLY A 97 18.70 -1.26 2.35
CA GLY A 97 17.79 -2.36 2.66
C GLY A 97 17.55 -2.57 4.17
N THR A 98 18.09 -1.73 5.04
CA THR A 98 17.84 -1.82 6.50
C THR A 98 16.52 -1.18 6.92
N GLN A 99 15.85 -0.43 6.03
CA GLN A 99 14.55 0.19 6.29
C GLN A 99 13.59 -0.03 5.12
N PHE A 100 12.42 -0.51 5.43
CA PHE A 100 11.28 -0.68 4.52
C PHE A 100 9.98 -0.70 5.34
N GLY A 101 8.82 -0.64 4.70
CA GLY A 101 7.60 -0.62 5.49
C GLY A 101 6.30 -0.62 4.72
N MET A 102 5.20 -0.61 5.49
CA MET A 102 3.83 -0.57 5.00
C MET A 102 3.25 0.83 5.02
N PHE A 103 2.48 1.15 3.99
CA PHE A 103 1.83 2.44 3.83
C PHE A 103 0.37 2.31 3.35
N ASN A 104 -0.35 3.41 3.37
CA ASN A 104 -1.70 3.49 2.83
C ASN A 104 -1.68 3.40 1.29
N ARG A 105 -2.17 2.30 0.73
CA ARG A 105 -2.26 2.11 -0.71
C ARG A 105 -3.08 3.19 -1.44
N GLY A 106 -4.05 3.83 -0.77
CA GLY A 106 -4.83 4.94 -1.31
C GLY A 106 -4.00 6.17 -1.70
N LEU A 107 -2.75 6.25 -1.23
CA LEU A 107 -1.82 7.30 -1.66
C LEU A 107 -1.36 7.13 -3.11
N MET A 108 -1.47 5.92 -3.70
CA MET A 108 -1.10 5.71 -5.10
C MET A 108 -2.05 6.43 -6.08
N PRO A 109 -3.36 6.18 -6.11
CA PRO A 109 -4.26 6.96 -6.96
C PRO A 109 -4.26 8.44 -6.55
N LYS A 110 -4.14 8.76 -5.25
CA LYS A 110 -4.04 10.15 -4.80
C LYS A 110 -2.82 10.87 -5.36
N SER A 111 -1.68 10.19 -5.54
CA SER A 111 -0.48 10.81 -6.13
C SER A 111 -0.68 11.26 -7.58
N VAL A 112 -1.62 10.65 -8.30
CA VAL A 112 -2.01 11.04 -9.66
C VAL A 112 -3.08 12.15 -9.63
N LEU A 113 -4.05 12.04 -8.72
CA LEU A 113 -5.10 13.06 -8.56
C LEU A 113 -4.56 14.39 -8.01
N GLU A 114 -3.67 14.33 -7.03
CA GLU A 114 -3.17 15.47 -6.27
C GLU A 114 -1.62 15.42 -6.16
N PRO A 115 -0.90 15.49 -7.29
CA PRO A 115 0.55 15.25 -7.33
C PRO A 115 1.35 16.23 -6.47
N LYS A 116 0.87 17.48 -6.36
CA LYS A 116 1.54 18.51 -5.52
C LYS A 116 1.35 18.23 -4.02
N GLU A 117 0.21 17.67 -3.61
CA GLU A 117 -0.07 17.34 -2.22
C GLU A 117 0.71 16.10 -1.78
N VAL A 118 0.66 15.04 -2.57
CA VAL A 118 1.35 13.79 -2.22
C VAL A 118 2.86 13.93 -2.39
N GLY A 119 3.33 14.49 -3.50
CA GLY A 119 4.75 14.72 -3.78
C GLY A 119 5.58 13.43 -3.87
N ALA A 120 4.95 12.30 -4.18
CA ALA A 120 5.60 11.00 -4.30
C ALA A 120 5.21 10.30 -5.61
N ASP A 121 6.19 9.69 -6.26
CA ASP A 121 6.03 8.87 -7.45
C ASP A 121 6.26 7.40 -7.07
N PHE A 122 5.16 6.65 -6.97
CA PHE A 122 5.19 5.26 -6.53
C PHE A 122 5.87 4.29 -7.50
N THR A 123 6.13 4.69 -8.74
CA THR A 123 6.91 3.90 -9.70
C THR A 123 8.39 3.85 -9.34
N LYS A 124 8.88 4.80 -8.54
CA LYS A 124 10.29 4.92 -8.13
C LYS A 124 10.63 4.14 -6.88
N PHE A 125 9.65 3.77 -6.06
CA PHE A 125 9.89 3.02 -4.85
C PHE A 125 10.30 1.58 -5.16
N THR A 126 11.07 0.99 -4.26
CA THR A 126 11.41 -0.43 -4.32
C THR A 126 10.28 -1.25 -3.75
N TRP A 127 9.53 -1.91 -4.60
CA TRP A 127 8.44 -2.79 -4.19
C TRP A 127 8.98 -4.14 -3.71
N ILE A 128 8.65 -4.53 -2.48
CA ILE A 128 9.06 -5.80 -1.86
C ILE A 128 7.96 -6.84 -2.03
N GLY A 129 6.70 -6.45 -1.85
CA GLY A 129 5.52 -7.28 -2.04
C GLY A 129 4.26 -6.69 -1.43
N SER A 130 3.21 -7.47 -1.42
CA SER A 130 1.99 -7.21 -0.64
C SER A 130 1.55 -8.49 0.04
N MET A 131 1.09 -8.41 1.29
CA MET A 131 0.69 -9.61 2.04
C MET A 131 -0.69 -10.13 1.65
N ASN A 132 -1.56 -9.28 1.14
CA ASN A 132 -2.88 -9.65 0.64
C ASN A 132 -3.36 -8.70 -0.46
N SER A 133 -4.43 -9.09 -1.14
CA SER A 133 -5.37 -8.21 -1.81
C SER A 133 -6.47 -7.82 -0.82
N GLU A 134 -7.17 -6.72 -1.08
CA GLU A 134 -8.28 -6.27 -0.24
C GLU A 134 -9.56 -6.21 -1.04
N HIS A 135 -10.64 -6.46 -0.35
CA HIS A 135 -11.98 -6.24 -0.87
C HIS A 135 -12.67 -5.17 -0.03
N SER A 136 -13.02 -4.08 -0.69
CA SER A 136 -13.78 -3.00 -0.05
C SER A 136 -15.25 -3.11 -0.38
N PHE A 137 -16.09 -2.71 0.54
CA PHE A 137 -17.52 -2.67 0.37
C PHE A 137 -18.14 -1.54 1.21
N CYS A 138 -19.34 -1.11 0.81
CA CYS A 138 -20.19 -0.28 1.64
C CYS A 138 -21.32 -1.10 2.24
N PHE A 139 -21.64 -0.80 3.49
CA PHE A 139 -22.70 -1.47 4.24
C PHE A 139 -23.52 -0.48 5.06
N THR A 140 -24.73 -0.89 5.43
CA THR A 140 -25.53 -0.24 6.46
C THR A 140 -25.80 -1.21 7.61
N TRP A 141 -26.17 -0.67 8.79
CA TRP A 141 -26.63 -1.49 9.89
C TRP A 141 -27.98 -2.14 9.54
N GLY A 142 -28.10 -3.46 9.66
CA GLY A 142 -29.25 -4.23 9.16
C GLY A 142 -30.61 -3.81 9.72
N ALA A 143 -30.64 -3.24 10.95
CA ALA A 143 -31.86 -2.70 11.53
C ALA A 143 -32.46 -1.50 10.76
N LYS A 144 -31.73 -0.91 9.81
CA LYS A 144 -32.21 0.19 8.96
C LYS A 144 -33.07 -0.26 7.79
N GLY A 145 -33.05 -1.58 7.46
CA GLY A 145 -33.86 -2.16 6.39
C GLY A 145 -33.52 -1.60 5.00
N ILE A 146 -32.25 -1.31 4.77
CA ILE A 146 -31.72 -0.85 3.47
C ILE A 146 -30.93 -2.02 2.88
N ASN A 147 -31.62 -2.88 2.17
CA ASN A 147 -31.03 -4.16 1.77
C ASN A 147 -30.42 -4.16 0.38
N ILE A 148 -30.75 -3.20 -0.48
CA ILE A 148 -30.29 -3.20 -1.88
C ILE A 148 -30.18 -1.75 -2.36
N ILE A 149 -29.32 -1.53 -3.33
CA ILE A 149 -29.13 -0.27 -4.07
C ILE A 149 -30.47 0.35 -4.56
N LYS A 150 -31.51 -0.45 -4.77
CA LYS A 150 -32.85 0.02 -5.15
C LYS A 150 -33.49 0.94 -4.08
N ASP A 151 -33.11 0.77 -2.81
CA ASP A 151 -33.66 1.57 -1.71
C ASP A 151 -32.86 2.86 -1.46
N LEU A 152 -31.69 3.04 -2.10
CA LEU A 152 -30.86 4.25 -2.00
C LEU A 152 -31.55 5.54 -2.46
N GLY A 153 -32.62 5.41 -3.27
CA GLY A 153 -33.42 6.53 -3.75
C GLY A 153 -34.43 7.08 -2.74
N THR A 154 -34.71 6.37 -1.64
CA THR A 154 -35.87 6.67 -0.78
C THR A 154 -35.51 7.21 0.61
N LYS A 155 -34.30 6.95 1.11
CA LYS A 155 -33.89 7.37 2.46
C LYS A 155 -32.46 7.92 2.47
N PRO A 156 -32.19 9.01 3.20
CA PRO A 156 -30.83 9.49 3.39
C PRO A 156 -30.03 8.49 4.25
N ILE A 157 -28.77 8.26 3.86
CA ILE A 157 -27.82 7.38 4.54
C ILE A 157 -26.62 8.21 4.98
N THR A 158 -26.25 8.09 6.25
CA THR A 158 -25.01 8.65 6.79
C THR A 158 -23.92 7.59 6.85
N LEU A 159 -22.77 7.87 6.22
CA LEU A 159 -21.61 6.99 6.22
C LEU A 159 -20.45 7.63 6.98
N GLY A 160 -19.96 6.95 8.00
CA GLY A 160 -18.85 7.45 8.81
C GLY A 160 -17.51 7.31 8.11
N GLU A 161 -16.65 8.35 8.20
CA GLU A 161 -15.29 8.34 7.68
C GLU A 161 -14.31 9.05 8.61
N THR A 162 -13.04 8.66 8.58
CA THR A 162 -12.01 9.32 9.41
C THR A 162 -11.59 10.67 8.82
N SER A 163 -11.36 10.71 7.51
CA SER A 163 -10.96 11.94 6.79
C SER A 163 -11.16 11.75 5.29
N LYS A 164 -11.09 12.86 4.54
CA LYS A 164 -11.06 12.81 3.06
C LYS A 164 -9.85 12.06 2.48
N ASN A 165 -8.79 11.87 3.27
CA ASN A 165 -7.58 11.16 2.86
C ASN A 165 -7.60 9.67 3.26
N SER A 166 -8.67 9.19 3.89
CA SER A 166 -8.81 7.77 4.23
C SER A 166 -9.10 6.94 2.99
N GLY A 167 -8.66 5.69 2.99
CA GLY A 167 -9.02 4.75 1.93
C GLY A 167 -10.54 4.55 1.82
N GLY A 168 -11.25 4.51 2.95
CA GLY A 168 -12.71 4.38 2.99
C GLY A 168 -13.43 5.52 2.30
N TYR A 169 -12.89 6.75 2.38
CA TYR A 169 -13.51 7.90 1.74
C TYR A 169 -13.58 7.79 0.20
N ILE A 170 -12.63 7.10 -0.42
CA ILE A 170 -12.69 6.83 -1.88
C ILE A 170 -13.97 6.06 -2.20
N TYR A 171 -14.24 4.98 -1.47
CA TYR A 171 -15.43 4.13 -1.71
C TYR A 171 -16.73 4.86 -1.36
N THR A 172 -16.73 5.60 -0.25
CA THR A 172 -17.85 6.45 0.14
C THR A 172 -18.15 7.51 -0.93
N SER A 173 -17.14 8.13 -1.53
CA SER A 173 -17.29 9.11 -2.61
C SER A 173 -17.83 8.48 -3.90
N ILE A 174 -17.30 7.33 -4.31
CA ILE A 174 -17.84 6.57 -5.44
C ILE A 174 -19.30 6.18 -5.18
N PHE A 175 -19.58 5.66 -3.98
CA PHE A 175 -20.94 5.26 -3.61
C PHE A 175 -21.90 6.46 -3.57
N ARG A 176 -21.45 7.59 -3.01
CA ARG A 176 -22.20 8.85 -3.01
C ARG A 176 -22.52 9.34 -4.42
N SER A 177 -21.65 9.14 -5.41
CA SER A 177 -21.89 9.58 -6.78
C SER A 177 -23.10 8.89 -7.43
N LEU A 178 -23.50 7.71 -6.95
CA LEU A 178 -24.72 7.03 -7.39
C LEU A 178 -26.00 7.74 -6.94
N ASN A 179 -25.97 8.41 -5.78
CA ASN A 179 -27.09 9.19 -5.27
C ASN A 179 -26.59 10.30 -4.30
N PRO A 180 -26.12 11.44 -4.83
CA PRO A 180 -25.49 12.51 -4.01
C PRO A 180 -26.42 13.16 -2.98
N GLU A 181 -27.73 13.14 -3.23
CA GLU A 181 -28.70 13.76 -2.33
C GLU A 181 -28.94 12.94 -1.06
N ASN A 182 -28.86 11.61 -1.19
CA ASN A 182 -29.21 10.70 -0.11
C ASN A 182 -27.99 10.09 0.61
N ILE A 183 -26.79 10.08 0.03
CA ILE A 183 -25.60 9.53 0.66
C ILE A 183 -24.73 10.65 1.23
N LYS A 184 -24.60 10.70 2.56
CA LYS A 184 -23.92 11.77 3.28
C LYS A 184 -22.72 11.24 4.05
N PRO A 185 -21.46 11.57 3.66
CA PRO A 185 -20.29 11.26 4.46
C PRO A 185 -20.23 12.13 5.72
N VAL A 186 -19.94 11.51 6.86
CA VAL A 186 -19.71 12.18 8.15
C VAL A 186 -18.25 11.96 8.54
N LEU A 187 -17.45 13.03 8.47
CA LEU A 187 -16.01 13.00 8.69
C LEU A 187 -15.64 13.29 10.15
N GLY A 188 -14.39 12.97 10.54
CA GLY A 188 -13.81 13.41 11.80
C GLY A 188 -13.70 12.32 12.86
N TYR A 189 -14.05 11.10 12.56
CA TYR A 189 -13.82 9.97 13.47
C TYR A 189 -12.31 9.67 13.54
N SER A 190 -11.80 9.44 14.74
CA SER A 190 -10.36 9.20 14.95
C SER A 190 -9.89 7.83 14.43
N THR A 191 -10.77 6.83 14.45
CA THR A 191 -10.50 5.46 13.96
C THR A 191 -11.76 4.82 13.39
N THR A 192 -11.58 3.78 12.58
CA THR A 192 -12.69 2.94 12.08
C THR A 192 -13.47 2.30 13.23
N GLY A 193 -12.81 1.93 14.32
CA GLY A 193 -13.50 1.39 15.51
C GLY A 193 -14.48 2.39 16.15
N HIS A 194 -14.17 3.68 16.16
CA HIS A 194 -15.11 4.70 16.63
C HIS A 194 -16.30 4.90 15.68
N ILE A 195 -16.08 4.76 14.36
CA ILE A 195 -17.17 4.75 13.38
C ILE A 195 -18.13 3.60 13.67
N TRP A 196 -17.60 2.40 13.89
CA TRP A 196 -18.42 1.23 14.15
C TRP A 196 -19.18 1.30 15.46
N LEU A 197 -18.59 1.89 16.52
CA LEU A 197 -19.31 2.17 17.76
C LEU A 197 -20.47 3.16 17.55
N ALA A 198 -20.26 4.18 16.71
CA ALA A 198 -21.32 5.14 16.37
C ALA A 198 -22.45 4.45 15.57
N ILE A 199 -22.11 3.51 14.67
CA ILE A 199 -23.10 2.71 13.93
C ILE A 199 -23.90 1.81 14.90
N GLU A 200 -23.25 1.09 15.82
CA GLU A 200 -23.90 0.25 16.81
C GLU A 200 -24.86 1.05 17.74
N ARG A 201 -24.54 2.34 17.97
CA ARG A 201 -25.40 3.28 18.75
C ARG A 201 -26.51 3.94 17.94
N GLY A 202 -26.51 3.73 16.62
CA GLY A 202 -27.48 4.36 15.72
C GLY A 202 -27.22 5.83 15.39
N GLU A 203 -26.02 6.34 15.68
CA GLU A 203 -25.58 7.70 15.34
C GLU A 203 -25.20 7.82 13.84
N LEU A 204 -24.80 6.70 13.23
CA LEU A 204 -24.50 6.54 11.81
C LEU A 204 -25.29 5.38 11.24
N ASP A 205 -25.52 5.41 9.93
CA ASP A 205 -26.23 4.34 9.25
C ASP A 205 -25.27 3.25 8.75
N GLY A 206 -24.05 3.61 8.39
CA GLY A 206 -23.09 2.65 7.83
C GLY A 206 -21.68 3.22 7.63
N ASN A 207 -20.89 2.47 6.87
CA ASN A 207 -19.50 2.81 6.55
C ASN A 207 -19.08 2.10 5.24
N CYS A 208 -18.09 2.63 4.54
CA CYS A 208 -17.37 1.89 3.52
C CYS A 208 -16.01 1.45 4.08
N THR A 209 -15.72 0.15 4.06
CA THR A 209 -14.56 -0.42 4.75
C THR A 209 -14.03 -1.67 4.04
N LEU A 210 -12.98 -2.26 4.60
CA LEU A 210 -12.36 -3.49 4.13
C LEU A 210 -13.05 -4.71 4.72
N LEU A 211 -13.22 -5.76 3.92
CA LEU A 211 -13.75 -7.04 4.37
C LEU A 211 -12.85 -7.63 5.47
N SER A 212 -11.54 -7.64 5.26
CA SER A 212 -10.55 -8.13 6.22
C SER A 212 -10.64 -7.45 7.60
N SER A 213 -11.02 -6.17 7.62
CA SER A 213 -11.20 -5.43 8.87
C SER A 213 -12.46 -5.86 9.62
N ILE A 214 -13.56 -6.14 8.92
CA ILE A 214 -14.79 -6.67 9.53
C ILE A 214 -14.54 -8.09 10.06
N GLU A 215 -13.95 -8.97 9.25
CA GLU A 215 -13.71 -10.37 9.64
C GLU A 215 -12.80 -10.49 10.86
N SER A 216 -11.79 -9.62 10.99
CA SER A 216 -10.87 -9.64 12.12
C SER A 216 -11.40 -8.98 13.39
N GLN A 217 -12.17 -7.87 13.27
CA GLN A 217 -12.55 -7.05 14.43
C GLN A 217 -14.04 -7.18 14.81
N LYS A 218 -14.88 -7.58 13.87
CA LYS A 218 -16.33 -7.77 14.04
C LYS A 218 -16.79 -9.10 13.37
N PRO A 219 -16.18 -10.24 13.74
CA PRO A 219 -16.35 -11.51 13.02
C PRO A 219 -17.79 -12.05 13.04
N ASP A 220 -18.63 -11.51 13.90
CA ASP A 220 -20.04 -11.87 14.04
C ASP A 220 -21.00 -11.04 13.17
N TRP A 221 -20.53 -9.93 12.58
CA TRP A 221 -21.42 -9.02 11.86
C TRP A 221 -22.01 -9.62 10.59
N LEU A 222 -21.18 -10.22 9.74
CA LEU A 222 -21.64 -10.87 8.50
C LEU A 222 -22.41 -12.16 8.77
N PRO A 223 -21.91 -13.13 9.58
CA PRO A 223 -22.62 -14.38 9.82
C PRO A 223 -23.95 -14.22 10.54
N GLN A 224 -24.11 -13.17 11.36
CA GLN A 224 -25.34 -12.88 12.09
C GLN A 224 -26.25 -11.87 11.38
N ASN A 225 -25.93 -11.48 10.14
CA ASN A 225 -26.67 -10.49 9.34
C ASN A 225 -26.91 -9.17 10.10
N LYS A 226 -25.92 -8.72 10.89
CA LYS A 226 -25.98 -7.42 11.59
C LYS A 226 -25.79 -6.25 10.66
N ILE A 227 -25.15 -6.47 9.52
CA ILE A 227 -24.93 -5.48 8.47
C ILE A 227 -25.48 -5.97 7.14
N ASP A 228 -26.03 -5.04 6.38
CA ASP A 228 -26.49 -5.25 5.01
C ASP A 228 -25.42 -4.68 4.08
N VAL A 229 -24.70 -5.57 3.37
CA VAL A 229 -23.68 -5.16 2.39
C VAL A 229 -24.37 -4.71 1.12
N LEU A 230 -24.10 -3.48 0.67
CA LEU A 230 -24.80 -2.84 -0.43
C LEU A 230 -24.08 -3.00 -1.77
N VAL A 231 -22.76 -2.85 -1.78
CA VAL A 231 -21.93 -2.88 -3.00
C VAL A 231 -20.50 -3.29 -2.66
N GLN A 232 -19.86 -4.04 -3.57
CA GLN A 232 -18.44 -4.39 -3.53
C GLN A 232 -17.66 -3.53 -4.53
N PHE A 233 -16.47 -3.05 -4.14
CA PHE A 233 -15.55 -2.30 -5.00
C PHE A 233 -14.47 -3.23 -5.53
N SER A 234 -14.84 -4.08 -6.46
CA SER A 234 -13.96 -5.06 -7.11
C SER A 234 -14.52 -5.42 -8.49
N GLU A 235 -13.68 -5.94 -9.38
CA GLU A 235 -14.11 -6.44 -10.69
C GLU A 235 -14.93 -7.73 -10.58
N THR A 236 -14.64 -8.55 -9.57
CA THR A 236 -15.30 -9.83 -9.31
C THR A 236 -15.86 -9.86 -7.90
N LYS A 237 -16.94 -10.62 -7.72
CA LYS A 237 -17.55 -10.81 -6.39
C LYS A 237 -16.66 -11.63 -5.47
N HIS A 238 -16.57 -11.20 -4.22
CA HIS A 238 -15.89 -12.00 -3.19
C HIS A 238 -16.69 -13.27 -2.89
N PRO A 239 -16.03 -14.44 -2.69
CA PRO A 239 -16.71 -15.70 -2.39
C PRO A 239 -17.65 -15.65 -1.17
N SER A 240 -17.32 -14.87 -0.15
CA SER A 240 -18.17 -14.66 1.04
C SER A 240 -19.37 -13.74 0.78
N LEU A 241 -19.42 -13.02 -0.36
CA LEU A 241 -20.45 -12.05 -0.70
C LEU A 241 -21.05 -12.29 -2.09
N PRO A 242 -21.46 -13.52 -2.46
CA PRO A 242 -21.80 -13.89 -3.84
C PRO A 242 -23.05 -13.16 -4.37
N ASN A 243 -23.93 -12.74 -3.47
CA ASN A 243 -25.22 -12.09 -3.81
C ASN A 243 -25.13 -10.55 -3.81
N VAL A 244 -24.00 -9.97 -3.37
CA VAL A 244 -23.80 -8.53 -3.36
C VAL A 244 -23.27 -8.08 -4.72
N PRO A 245 -23.85 -7.07 -5.37
CA PRO A 245 -23.35 -6.58 -6.65
C PRO A 245 -21.98 -5.91 -6.51
N THR A 246 -21.17 -6.01 -7.57
CA THR A 246 -19.98 -5.17 -7.68
C THR A 246 -20.37 -3.79 -8.21
N ILE A 247 -19.53 -2.77 -7.99
CA ILE A 247 -19.75 -1.43 -8.52
C ILE A 247 -19.83 -1.45 -10.06
N PHE A 248 -19.09 -2.36 -10.71
CA PHE A 248 -19.08 -2.51 -12.16
C PHE A 248 -20.36 -3.12 -12.74
N GLU A 249 -21.13 -3.87 -11.94
CA GLU A 249 -22.45 -4.36 -12.33
C GLU A 249 -23.53 -3.25 -12.28
N ILE A 250 -23.27 -2.19 -11.52
CA ILE A 250 -24.20 -1.06 -11.36
C ILE A 250 -23.96 0.03 -12.40
N LEU A 251 -22.69 0.29 -12.70
CA LEU A 251 -22.29 1.32 -13.66
C LEU A 251 -22.59 0.88 -15.10
N THR A 252 -23.15 1.79 -15.87
CA THR A 252 -23.46 1.57 -17.29
C THR A 252 -22.45 2.22 -18.22
N SER A 253 -21.75 3.26 -17.76
CA SER A 253 -20.78 4.01 -18.57
C SER A 253 -19.39 3.37 -18.50
N GLU A 254 -18.82 3.02 -19.66
CA GLU A 254 -17.46 2.49 -19.74
C GLU A 254 -16.39 3.51 -19.28
N ASN A 255 -16.63 4.80 -19.45
CA ASN A 255 -15.73 5.83 -18.97
C ASN A 255 -15.75 5.91 -17.43
N GLU A 256 -16.92 5.78 -16.81
CA GLU A 256 -17.03 5.71 -15.34
C GLU A 256 -16.34 4.45 -14.82
N LYS A 257 -16.53 3.30 -15.47
CA LYS A 257 -15.82 2.07 -15.09
C LYS A 257 -14.31 2.26 -15.13
N LYS A 258 -13.75 2.89 -16.16
CA LYS A 258 -12.31 3.18 -16.24
C LYS A 258 -11.85 4.11 -15.10
N ALA A 259 -12.60 5.15 -14.82
CA ALA A 259 -12.28 6.09 -13.74
C ALA A 259 -12.34 5.41 -12.35
N ILE A 260 -13.35 4.59 -12.12
CA ILE A 260 -13.49 3.84 -10.86
C ILE A 260 -12.42 2.77 -10.76
N ASN A 261 -12.10 2.05 -11.84
CA ASN A 261 -11.01 1.08 -11.83
C ASN A 261 -9.67 1.73 -11.44
N PHE A 262 -9.37 2.93 -11.94
CA PHE A 262 -8.22 3.69 -11.49
C PHE A 262 -8.23 3.96 -9.98
N LEU A 263 -9.37 4.37 -9.41
CA LEU A 263 -9.49 4.67 -7.98
C LEU A 263 -9.29 3.45 -7.09
N ILE A 264 -9.80 2.28 -7.53
CA ILE A 264 -9.78 1.04 -6.74
C ILE A 264 -8.65 0.07 -7.11
N ALA A 265 -7.88 0.32 -8.17
CA ALA A 265 -6.79 -0.57 -8.61
C ALA A 265 -5.79 -0.90 -7.49
N SER A 266 -5.62 0.01 -6.54
CA SER A 266 -4.77 -0.20 -5.36
C SER A 266 -5.29 -1.29 -4.40
N GLU A 267 -6.52 -1.76 -4.53
CA GLU A 267 -7.07 -2.87 -3.73
C GLU A 267 -6.32 -4.17 -3.96
N GLN A 268 -5.80 -4.36 -5.18
CA GLN A 268 -4.97 -5.53 -5.48
C GLN A 268 -3.67 -5.58 -4.67
N ILE A 269 -3.30 -4.47 -4.02
CA ILE A 269 -2.11 -4.34 -3.17
C ILE A 269 -2.55 -3.95 -1.75
N GLY A 270 -3.22 -4.85 -1.05
CA GLY A 270 -3.91 -4.54 0.22
C GLY A 270 -2.98 -4.12 1.35
N ARG A 271 -1.86 -4.84 1.51
CA ARG A 271 -0.83 -4.56 2.53
C ARG A 271 0.55 -4.40 1.88
N PRO A 272 0.76 -3.26 1.17
CA PRO A 272 1.97 -3.01 0.41
C PRO A 272 3.21 -2.83 1.29
N ILE A 273 4.31 -3.43 0.87
CA ILE A 273 5.62 -3.28 1.50
C ILE A 273 6.56 -2.65 0.48
N ILE A 274 7.08 -1.48 0.81
CA ILE A 274 8.01 -0.73 -0.04
C ILE A 274 9.29 -0.37 0.71
N GLY A 275 10.40 -0.32 -0.03
CA GLY A 275 11.66 0.28 0.37
C GLY A 275 11.89 1.64 -0.33
N PRO A 276 12.93 2.37 0.05
CA PRO A 276 13.27 3.65 -0.56
C PRO A 276 13.55 3.53 -2.07
N PRO A 277 13.38 4.63 -2.82
CA PRO A 277 13.79 4.68 -4.22
C PRO A 277 15.27 4.34 -4.41
N SER A 278 15.58 3.61 -5.47
CA SER A 278 16.98 3.26 -5.82
C SER A 278 17.71 2.46 -4.75
N MET A 279 17.02 1.60 -4.02
CA MET A 279 17.65 0.61 -3.15
C MET A 279 18.52 -0.33 -4.00
N GLN A 280 19.65 -0.78 -3.45
CA GLN A 280 20.58 -1.67 -4.14
C GLN A 280 19.87 -2.94 -4.66
N ALA A 281 20.22 -3.37 -5.87
CA ALA A 281 19.52 -4.48 -6.55
C ALA A 281 19.61 -5.80 -5.79
N ASP A 282 20.77 -6.11 -5.21
CA ASP A 282 21.02 -7.31 -4.40
C ASP A 282 20.20 -7.29 -3.10
N ARG A 283 20.06 -6.12 -2.45
CA ARG A 283 19.22 -5.92 -1.28
C ARG A 283 17.73 -6.07 -1.61
N THR A 284 17.34 -5.50 -2.77
CA THR A 284 15.98 -5.66 -3.30
C THR A 284 15.62 -7.13 -3.51
N ALA A 285 16.49 -7.87 -4.23
CA ALA A 285 16.29 -9.29 -4.48
C ALA A 285 16.23 -10.11 -3.18
N THR A 286 17.11 -9.79 -2.23
CA THR A 286 17.15 -10.44 -0.91
C THR A 286 15.85 -10.24 -0.13
N LEU A 287 15.35 -9.01 -0.03
CA LEU A 287 14.13 -8.72 0.72
C LEU A 287 12.88 -9.28 0.03
N ARG A 288 12.81 -9.26 -1.31
CA ARG A 288 11.72 -9.91 -2.07
C ARG A 288 11.69 -11.42 -1.83
N LYS A 289 12.87 -12.06 -1.87
CA LYS A 289 12.97 -13.48 -1.57
C LYS A 289 12.56 -13.77 -0.13
N ALA A 290 13.07 -13.01 0.85
CA ALA A 290 12.73 -13.18 2.25
C ALA A 290 11.23 -13.02 2.51
N PHE A 291 10.58 -12.06 1.84
CA PHE A 291 9.14 -11.88 1.89
C PHE A 291 8.38 -13.10 1.34
N LEU A 292 8.72 -13.58 0.14
CA LEU A 292 8.06 -14.73 -0.46
C LEU A 292 8.30 -16.03 0.32
N ASP A 293 9.49 -16.21 0.90
CA ASP A 293 9.79 -17.36 1.74
C ASP A 293 9.00 -17.31 3.05
N MET A 294 8.88 -16.14 3.67
CA MET A 294 8.02 -15.93 4.83
C MET A 294 6.55 -16.28 4.54
N MET A 295 6.02 -15.85 3.38
CA MET A 295 4.64 -16.14 3.01
C MET A 295 4.35 -17.63 2.78
N LYS A 296 5.40 -18.43 2.54
CA LYS A 296 5.32 -19.89 2.39
C LYS A 296 5.66 -20.65 3.68
N ASP A 297 6.03 -19.96 4.72
CA ASP A 297 6.42 -20.57 5.99
C ASP A 297 5.21 -21.11 6.75
N PRO A 298 5.18 -22.42 7.07
CA PRO A 298 4.06 -23.02 7.78
C PRO A 298 3.77 -22.40 9.16
N GLU A 299 4.82 -21.95 9.88
CA GLU A 299 4.63 -21.31 11.19
C GLU A 299 3.98 -19.93 11.03
N PHE A 300 4.35 -19.20 9.99
CA PHE A 300 3.70 -17.92 9.64
C PHE A 300 2.24 -18.14 9.27
N ASP A 301 1.94 -19.11 8.39
CA ASP A 301 0.59 -19.43 7.95
C ASP A 301 -0.32 -19.83 9.13
N GLU A 302 0.17 -20.73 10.01
CA GLU A 302 -0.57 -21.12 11.22
C GLU A 302 -0.84 -19.93 12.14
N PHE A 303 0.15 -19.05 12.32
CA PHE A 303 0.03 -17.87 13.16
C PHE A 303 -0.95 -16.84 12.58
N ALA A 304 -0.90 -16.59 11.27
CA ALA A 304 -1.82 -15.71 10.57
C ALA A 304 -3.27 -16.21 10.65
N LYS A 305 -3.47 -17.51 10.44
CA LYS A 305 -4.80 -18.16 10.57
C LYS A 305 -5.38 -18.06 11.97
N LYS A 306 -4.57 -18.23 13.02
CA LYS A 306 -5.00 -18.01 14.42
C LYS A 306 -5.50 -16.59 14.66
N LEU A 307 -4.90 -15.61 13.98
CA LEU A 307 -5.31 -14.21 14.07
C LEU A 307 -6.41 -13.83 13.07
N LYS A 308 -6.90 -14.80 12.28
CA LYS A 308 -7.89 -14.58 11.21
C LYS A 308 -7.45 -13.51 10.22
N MET A 309 -6.16 -13.47 9.91
CA MET A 309 -5.60 -12.57 8.91
C MET A 309 -5.73 -13.21 7.53
N ASP A 310 -6.28 -12.46 6.60
CA ASP A 310 -6.35 -12.86 5.20
C ASP A 310 -5.00 -12.68 4.53
N MET A 311 -4.51 -13.74 3.86
CA MET A 311 -3.22 -13.78 3.19
C MET A 311 -3.40 -14.21 1.73
N ASP A 312 -3.08 -13.28 0.83
CA ASP A 312 -3.07 -13.46 -0.63
C ASP A 312 -1.85 -12.73 -1.19
N PRO A 313 -0.64 -13.34 -1.10
CA PRO A 313 0.61 -12.63 -1.34
C PRO A 313 0.81 -12.28 -2.80
N LEU A 314 1.24 -11.03 -3.02
CA LEU A 314 1.64 -10.51 -4.32
C LEU A 314 3.14 -10.20 -4.33
N SER A 315 3.86 -10.62 -5.37
CA SER A 315 5.31 -10.33 -5.48
C SER A 315 5.59 -8.84 -5.66
N GLY A 316 6.83 -8.42 -5.34
CA GLY A 316 7.25 -7.03 -5.50
C GLY A 316 7.22 -6.56 -6.95
N GLU A 317 7.51 -7.46 -7.91
CA GLU A 317 7.44 -7.17 -9.34
C GLU A 317 6.00 -6.86 -9.76
N LYS A 318 5.07 -7.73 -9.34
CA LYS A 318 3.65 -7.54 -9.69
C LYS A 318 3.05 -6.30 -9.02
N ALA A 319 3.43 -6.02 -7.78
CA ALA A 319 3.03 -4.79 -7.10
C ALA A 319 3.57 -3.52 -7.80
N ALA A 320 4.82 -3.57 -8.32
CA ALA A 320 5.38 -2.48 -9.11
C ALA A 320 4.65 -2.28 -10.46
N GLU A 321 4.23 -3.36 -11.14
CA GLU A 321 3.42 -3.28 -12.35
C GLU A 321 2.09 -2.57 -12.09
N ILE A 322 1.39 -2.92 -11.01
CA ILE A 322 0.11 -2.29 -10.63
C ILE A 322 0.35 -0.80 -10.30
N ALA A 323 1.38 -0.46 -9.51
CA ALA A 323 1.72 0.92 -9.22
C ALA A 323 2.01 1.73 -10.50
N SER A 324 2.70 1.12 -11.47
CA SER A 324 2.97 1.72 -12.78
C SER A 324 1.70 1.93 -13.60
N SER A 325 0.77 0.97 -13.58
CA SER A 325 -0.51 1.08 -14.29
C SER A 325 -1.37 2.22 -13.73
N ILE A 326 -1.41 2.37 -12.40
CA ILE A 326 -2.09 3.50 -11.75
C ILE A 326 -1.47 4.84 -12.19
N GLN A 327 -0.15 4.94 -12.21
CA GLN A 327 0.55 6.17 -12.59
C GLN A 327 0.37 6.53 -14.08
N SER A 328 0.19 5.54 -14.95
CA SER A 328 0.00 5.72 -16.40
C SER A 328 -1.46 5.82 -16.83
N THR A 329 -2.39 5.96 -15.89
CA THR A 329 -3.82 6.12 -16.20
C THR A 329 -4.06 7.33 -17.12
N PRO A 330 -4.86 7.19 -18.21
CA PRO A 330 -5.14 8.27 -19.13
C PRO A 330 -5.74 9.51 -18.45
N PRO A 331 -5.33 10.74 -18.85
CA PRO A 331 -5.78 11.97 -18.22
C PRO A 331 -7.31 12.13 -18.15
N GLU A 332 -8.03 11.68 -19.16
CA GLU A 332 -9.52 11.74 -19.19
C GLU A 332 -10.16 10.86 -18.11
N ALA A 333 -9.57 9.68 -17.82
CA ALA A 333 -10.05 8.82 -16.75
C ALA A 333 -9.71 9.41 -15.37
N VAL A 334 -8.54 10.04 -15.23
CA VAL A 334 -8.14 10.75 -14.02
C VAL A 334 -9.07 11.94 -13.73
N GLU A 335 -9.41 12.72 -14.77
CA GLU A 335 -10.32 13.87 -14.63
C GLU A 335 -11.74 13.43 -14.23
N LEU A 336 -12.22 12.32 -14.77
CA LEU A 336 -13.52 11.76 -14.37
C LEU A 336 -13.45 11.22 -12.92
N ALA A 337 -12.34 10.54 -12.55
CA ALA A 337 -12.12 10.07 -11.20
C ALA A 337 -12.10 11.22 -10.18
N ARG A 338 -11.54 12.37 -10.54
CA ARG A 338 -11.56 13.59 -9.71
C ARG A 338 -12.97 14.02 -9.35
N LYS A 339 -13.90 13.98 -10.32
CA LYS A 339 -15.31 14.33 -10.08
C LYS A 339 -16.01 13.41 -9.10
N PHE A 340 -15.61 12.13 -9.02
CA PHE A 340 -16.12 11.23 -7.99
C PHE A 340 -15.63 11.59 -6.58
N MET A 341 -14.51 12.28 -6.48
CA MET A 341 -13.90 12.65 -5.18
C MET A 341 -14.37 14.02 -4.64
N GLU A 342 -15.04 14.83 -5.44
CA GLU A 342 -15.65 16.10 -5.03
C GLU A 342 -16.94 15.89 -4.24
#